data_1edc91ce523ba3289fd34bde9062cd75
#
_entry.id   1edc91ce523ba3289fd34bde9062cd75
#
_cell.length_a   1.000
_cell.length_b   1.000
_cell.length_c   1.000
_cell.angle_alpha   90.00
_cell.angle_beta   90.00
_cell.angle_gamma   90.00
#
_symmetry.space_group_name_H-M   'P 1'
#
loop_
_entity.id
_entity.type
_entity.pdbx_description
1 polymer ?
#
loop_
_entity_poly.entity_id
_entity_poly.type
_entity_poly.pdbx_seq_one_letter_code
_entity_poly.pdbx_strand_id
1 'polypeptide(L)'
;MSLRYALLGLLADRPYSGWQLLKHFEGSLAYAWPALHSQIYPELARLREAGLIEQTGEGPRGAKEYSLTPSGREQIERWLRETTPGRNTRDEALLRVFFLWLLDPDEAAAYLDREAEFQRRLLADLERIAASPGPDDARERSYRLALDFGLRVTRTRRDWAEDSARAVRAHSPEAPQPRRNRRA
;
A
#
# COMPACT_ATOMS: atom_id res chain seq x y z
N MET A 1 2.17 15.71 1.42
CA MET A 1 1.49 16.32 0.27
C MET A 1 0.56 15.38 -0.51
N SER A 2 0.84 14.09 -0.60
CA SER A 2 0.07 13.17 -1.46
C SER A 2 -1.34 12.84 -0.97
N LEU A 3 -1.64 12.86 0.34
CA LEU A 3 -2.98 12.62 0.88
C LEU A 3 -4.00 13.63 0.34
N ARG A 4 -3.62 14.89 0.23
CA ARG A 4 -4.43 15.95 -0.37
C ARG A 4 -4.94 15.57 -1.77
N TYR A 5 -4.03 15.14 -2.64
CA TYR A 5 -4.37 14.79 -4.02
C TYR A 5 -5.13 13.46 -4.11
N ALA A 6 -4.89 12.52 -3.21
CA ALA A 6 -5.69 11.31 -3.12
C ALA A 6 -7.15 11.62 -2.75
N LEU A 7 -7.40 12.54 -1.79
CA LEU A 7 -8.74 12.98 -1.44
C LEU A 7 -9.42 13.73 -2.59
N LEU A 8 -8.72 14.67 -3.25
CA LEU A 8 -9.25 15.37 -4.42
C LEU A 8 -9.58 14.40 -5.57
N GLY A 9 -8.75 13.39 -5.78
CA GLY A 9 -8.96 12.37 -6.81
C GLY A 9 -10.19 11.50 -6.56
N LEU A 10 -10.41 11.07 -5.30
CA LEU A 10 -11.62 10.33 -4.93
C LEU A 10 -12.87 11.21 -5.13
N LEU A 11 -12.81 12.46 -4.68
CA LEU A 11 -13.93 13.41 -4.81
C LEU A 11 -14.19 13.86 -6.25
N ALA A 12 -13.29 13.59 -7.19
CA ALA A 12 -13.51 13.86 -8.61
C ALA A 12 -14.53 12.90 -9.25
N ASP A 13 -14.79 11.76 -8.62
CA ASP A 13 -15.78 10.78 -9.04
C ASP A 13 -17.20 11.20 -8.65
N ARG A 14 -17.43 11.41 -7.36
CA ARG A 14 -18.73 11.79 -6.77
C ARG A 14 -18.52 12.35 -5.35
N PRO A 15 -19.57 12.91 -4.75
CA PRO A 15 -19.54 13.28 -3.34
C PRO A 15 -19.30 12.05 -2.44
N TYR A 16 -18.52 12.25 -1.39
CA TYR A 16 -18.24 11.25 -0.35
C TYR A 16 -18.27 11.88 1.03
N SER A 17 -18.75 11.12 2.02
CA SER A 17 -18.52 11.45 3.43
C SER A 17 -17.08 11.12 3.84
N GLY A 18 -16.59 11.75 4.92
CA GLY A 18 -15.25 11.45 5.46
C GLY A 18 -15.07 9.98 5.82
N TRP A 19 -16.14 9.30 6.28
CA TRP A 19 -16.13 7.87 6.56
C TRP A 19 -15.98 7.02 5.29
N GLN A 20 -16.70 7.36 4.22
CA GLN A 20 -16.59 6.66 2.94
C GLN A 20 -15.19 6.82 2.33
N LEU A 21 -14.60 8.03 2.41
CA LEU A 21 -13.22 8.27 2.01
C LEU A 21 -12.24 7.40 2.80
N LEU A 22 -12.40 7.31 4.13
CA LEU A 22 -11.59 6.41 4.96
C LEU A 22 -11.67 4.96 4.47
N LYS A 23 -12.86 4.47 4.12
CA LYS A 23 -13.04 3.11 3.59
C LYS A 23 -12.30 2.86 2.27
N HIS A 24 -12.18 3.86 1.41
CA HIS A 24 -11.32 3.75 0.21
C HIS A 24 -9.84 3.61 0.55
N PHE A 25 -9.36 4.32 1.59
CA PHE A 25 -7.97 4.20 2.05
C PHE A 25 -7.69 2.89 2.79
N GLU A 26 -8.69 2.29 3.45
CA GLU A 26 -8.58 0.94 4.05
C GLU A 26 -8.68 -0.19 3.01
N GLY A 27 -9.24 0.09 1.85
CA GLY A 27 -9.50 -0.88 0.77
C GLY A 27 -8.58 -0.69 -0.44
N SER A 28 -9.14 -0.14 -1.50
CA SER A 28 -8.49 -0.07 -2.82
C SER A 28 -7.19 0.76 -2.86
N LEU A 29 -7.02 1.74 -1.97
CA LEU A 29 -5.81 2.55 -1.90
C LEU A 29 -4.80 2.08 -0.84
N ALA A 30 -5.15 1.12 0.00
CA ALA A 30 -4.32 0.70 1.15
C ALA A 30 -2.90 0.27 0.75
N TYR A 31 -2.75 -0.41 -0.39
CA TYR A 31 -1.45 -0.86 -0.90
C TYR A 31 -0.60 0.26 -1.52
N ALA A 32 -1.25 1.31 -2.06
CA ALA A 32 -0.56 2.42 -2.73
C ALA A 32 -0.31 3.58 -1.78
N TRP A 33 -1.28 3.88 -0.91
CA TRP A 33 -1.21 5.03 0.01
C TRP A 33 -2.03 4.79 1.27
N PRO A 34 -1.51 4.08 2.28
CA PRO A 34 -2.19 3.94 3.55
C PRO A 34 -2.35 5.30 4.24
N ALA A 35 -3.55 5.61 4.70
CA ALA A 35 -3.84 6.83 5.45
C ALA A 35 -4.63 6.50 6.72
N LEU A 36 -4.30 7.21 7.81
CA LEU A 36 -4.97 7.06 9.09
C LEU A 36 -6.16 8.01 9.21
N HIS A 37 -7.18 7.59 9.96
CA HIS A 37 -8.33 8.42 10.31
C HIS A 37 -7.93 9.81 10.83
N SER A 38 -6.90 9.88 11.68
CA SER A 38 -6.36 11.13 12.24
C SER A 38 -5.77 12.10 11.19
N GLN A 39 -5.51 11.64 9.97
CA GLN A 39 -4.97 12.45 8.89
C GLN A 39 -6.06 12.95 7.93
N ILE A 40 -7.11 12.16 7.69
CA ILE A 40 -8.15 12.44 6.69
C ILE A 40 -8.98 13.66 7.08
N TYR A 41 -9.53 13.70 8.28
CA TYR A 41 -10.43 14.79 8.68
C TYR A 41 -9.75 16.16 8.77
N PRO A 42 -8.54 16.30 9.34
CA PRO A 42 -7.82 17.56 9.28
C PRO A 42 -7.50 18.01 7.84
N GLU A 43 -7.21 17.08 6.94
CA GLU A 43 -6.93 17.43 5.55
C GLU A 43 -8.19 17.84 4.80
N LEU A 44 -9.36 17.23 5.05
CA LEU A 44 -10.65 17.68 4.52
C LEU A 44 -10.99 19.11 4.98
N ALA A 45 -10.71 19.44 6.24
CA ALA A 45 -10.89 20.80 6.75
C ALA A 45 -10.02 21.81 5.98
N ARG A 46 -8.73 21.51 5.79
CA ARG A 46 -7.80 22.35 5.02
C ARG A 46 -8.20 22.51 3.56
N LEU A 47 -8.66 21.42 2.92
CA LEU A 47 -9.16 21.46 1.54
C LEU A 47 -10.38 22.35 1.39
N ARG A 48 -11.30 22.30 2.36
CA ARG A 48 -12.49 23.15 2.38
C ARG A 48 -12.11 24.63 2.60
N GLU A 49 -11.25 24.92 3.56
CA GLU A 49 -10.73 26.28 3.79
C GLU A 49 -10.03 26.87 2.57
N ALA A 50 -9.34 26.03 1.80
CA ALA A 50 -8.70 26.40 0.54
C ALA A 50 -9.67 26.50 -0.65
N GLY A 51 -10.97 26.26 -0.47
CA GLY A 51 -11.98 26.32 -1.52
C GLY A 51 -11.86 25.22 -2.59
N LEU A 52 -11.13 24.12 -2.29
CA LEU A 52 -10.91 23.02 -3.25
C LEU A 52 -11.98 21.95 -3.17
N ILE A 53 -12.66 21.87 -2.04
CA ILE A 53 -13.86 21.05 -1.81
C ILE A 53 -14.89 21.88 -1.09
N GLU A 54 -16.15 21.50 -1.24
CA GLU A 54 -17.28 22.10 -0.52
C GLU A 54 -18.11 21.03 0.17
N GLN A 55 -18.82 21.42 1.23
CA GLN A 55 -19.79 20.55 1.89
C GLN A 55 -21.13 20.69 1.16
N THR A 56 -21.61 19.63 0.52
CA THR A 56 -22.79 19.65 -0.35
C THR A 56 -24.03 19.03 0.29
N GLY A 57 -23.88 18.36 1.41
CA GLY A 57 -25.03 17.72 2.06
C GLY A 57 -24.70 17.08 3.39
N GLU A 58 -25.73 16.47 3.97
CA GLU A 58 -25.62 15.57 5.08
C GLU A 58 -26.06 14.18 4.61
N GLY A 59 -25.11 13.25 4.62
CA GLY A 59 -25.38 11.84 4.36
C GLY A 59 -26.12 11.16 5.53
N PRO A 60 -26.29 9.84 5.48
CA PRO A 60 -26.93 9.09 6.54
C PRO A 60 -26.33 9.39 7.91
N ARG A 61 -27.21 9.60 8.92
CA ARG A 61 -26.87 9.94 10.31
C ARG A 61 -26.17 11.30 10.49
N GLY A 62 -26.42 12.30 9.60
CA GLY A 62 -25.82 13.62 9.69
C GLY A 62 -24.35 13.68 9.29
N ALA A 63 -23.85 12.68 8.58
CA ALA A 63 -22.47 12.67 8.09
C ALA A 63 -22.27 13.73 7.00
N LYS A 64 -21.28 14.62 7.19
CA LYS A 64 -20.95 15.65 6.20
C LYS A 64 -20.45 15.02 4.92
N GLU A 65 -21.10 15.35 3.78
CA GLU A 65 -20.64 14.99 2.44
C GLU A 65 -19.86 16.14 1.80
N TYR A 66 -18.82 15.77 1.07
CA TYR A 66 -17.92 16.70 0.40
C TYR A 66 -17.91 16.45 -1.10
N SER A 67 -17.86 17.53 -1.86
CA SER A 67 -17.73 17.52 -3.32
C SER A 67 -16.49 18.29 -3.77
N LEU A 68 -15.94 17.91 -4.90
CA LEU A 68 -14.85 18.63 -5.53
C LEU A 68 -15.36 19.92 -6.18
N THR A 69 -14.69 21.05 -5.92
CA THR A 69 -14.94 22.29 -6.63
C THR A 69 -14.24 22.34 -7.99
N PRO A 70 -14.60 23.26 -8.91
CA PRO A 70 -13.84 23.52 -10.14
C PRO A 70 -12.35 23.80 -9.86
N SER A 71 -12.03 24.62 -8.86
CA SER A 71 -10.66 24.89 -8.44
C SER A 71 -9.93 23.64 -7.94
N GLY A 72 -10.64 22.76 -7.22
CA GLY A 72 -10.08 21.47 -6.78
C GLY A 72 -9.76 20.58 -7.95
N ARG A 73 -10.60 20.55 -8.99
CA ARG A 73 -10.38 19.81 -10.23
C ARG A 73 -9.16 20.33 -10.99
N GLU A 74 -9.07 21.63 -11.19
CA GLU A 74 -7.89 22.23 -11.83
C GLU A 74 -6.59 21.90 -11.08
N GLN A 75 -6.65 21.93 -9.74
CA GLN A 75 -5.47 21.65 -8.93
C GLN A 75 -5.00 20.21 -9.04
N ILE A 76 -5.89 19.21 -9.01
CA ILE A 76 -5.46 17.81 -9.19
C ILE A 76 -4.97 17.55 -10.60
N GLU A 77 -5.61 18.11 -11.62
CA GLU A 77 -5.17 17.96 -13.01
C GLU A 77 -3.79 18.59 -13.25
N ARG A 78 -3.54 19.77 -12.66
CA ARG A 78 -2.22 20.41 -12.69
C ARG A 78 -1.16 19.54 -12.00
N TRP A 79 -1.48 18.99 -10.83
CA TRP A 79 -0.59 18.10 -10.12
C TRP A 79 -0.22 16.86 -10.95
N LEU A 80 -1.18 16.25 -11.63
CA LEU A 80 -0.97 15.09 -12.49
C LEU A 80 -0.05 15.39 -13.67
N ARG A 81 -0.17 16.61 -14.24
CA ARG A 81 0.62 17.01 -15.42
C ARG A 81 2.00 17.52 -15.10
N GLU A 82 2.14 18.27 -14.02
CA GLU A 82 3.34 19.11 -13.79
C GLU A 82 4.22 18.62 -12.64
N THR A 83 3.67 17.82 -11.71
CA THR A 83 4.44 17.43 -10.52
C THR A 83 5.20 16.14 -10.75
N THR A 84 6.53 16.21 -10.66
CA THR A 84 7.36 15.00 -10.66
C THR A 84 7.15 14.23 -9.37
N PRO A 85 6.76 12.94 -9.42
CA PRO A 85 6.57 12.15 -8.23
C PRO A 85 7.90 11.92 -7.49
N GLY A 86 7.87 12.04 -6.17
CA GLY A 86 9.00 11.64 -5.32
C GLY A 86 9.19 10.12 -5.39
N ARG A 87 10.44 9.69 -5.61
CA ARG A 87 10.79 8.27 -5.76
C ARG A 87 11.53 7.70 -4.55
N ASN A 88 11.78 8.51 -3.53
CA ASN A 88 12.44 8.08 -2.30
C ASN A 88 11.43 7.33 -1.43
N THR A 89 11.43 6.01 -1.52
CA THR A 89 10.68 5.12 -0.63
C THR A 89 11.64 4.60 0.44
N ARG A 90 11.22 4.72 1.71
CA ARG A 90 11.90 4.04 2.82
C ARG A 90 11.21 2.70 3.02
N ASP A 91 11.94 1.62 2.82
CA ASP A 91 11.47 0.26 3.01
C ASP A 91 12.20 -0.35 4.21
N GLU A 92 11.54 -0.37 5.37
CA GLU A 92 12.13 -0.90 6.60
C GLU A 92 12.35 -2.42 6.51
N ALA A 93 11.47 -3.14 5.82
CA ALA A 93 11.62 -4.57 5.65
C ALA A 93 12.90 -4.88 4.84
N LEU A 94 13.11 -4.16 3.74
CA LEU A 94 14.32 -4.29 2.94
C LEU A 94 15.57 -3.79 3.70
N LEU A 95 15.46 -2.72 4.49
CA LEU A 95 16.57 -2.25 5.32
C LEU A 95 17.04 -3.34 6.29
N ARG A 96 16.14 -4.08 6.92
CA ARG A 96 16.48 -5.18 7.84
C ARG A 96 17.24 -6.30 7.15
N VAL A 97 16.98 -6.54 5.88
CA VAL A 97 17.68 -7.59 5.11
C VAL A 97 19.17 -7.32 5.01
N PHE A 98 19.61 -6.05 4.92
CA PHE A 98 21.04 -5.70 4.95
C PHE A 98 21.76 -6.13 6.23
N PHE A 99 21.03 -6.42 7.29
CA PHE A 99 21.58 -6.76 8.60
C PHE A 99 21.22 -8.18 9.07
N LEU A 100 20.60 -9.01 8.24
CA LEU A 100 20.25 -10.40 8.60
C LEU A 100 21.48 -11.25 8.92
N TRP A 101 22.65 -10.87 8.47
CA TRP A 101 23.92 -11.53 8.80
C TRP A 101 24.29 -11.45 10.29
N LEU A 102 23.60 -10.62 11.09
CA LEU A 102 23.74 -10.57 12.55
C LEU A 102 22.97 -11.68 13.28
N LEU A 103 22.09 -12.38 12.59
CA LEU A 103 21.23 -13.43 13.13
C LEU A 103 21.76 -14.80 12.74
N ASP A 104 21.35 -15.84 13.49
CA ASP A 104 21.54 -17.21 13.04
C ASP A 104 20.81 -17.45 11.71
N PRO A 105 21.32 -18.33 10.82
CA PRO A 105 20.69 -18.61 9.54
C PRO A 105 19.21 -18.99 9.62
N ASP A 106 18.81 -19.75 10.64
CA ASP A 106 17.41 -20.15 10.83
C ASP A 106 16.54 -18.96 11.22
N GLU A 107 17.03 -18.05 12.06
CA GLU A 107 16.34 -16.82 12.43
C GLU A 107 16.22 -15.86 11.25
N ALA A 108 17.30 -15.71 10.46
CA ALA A 108 17.33 -14.91 9.24
C ALA A 108 16.34 -15.45 8.20
N ALA A 109 16.31 -16.76 7.98
CA ALA A 109 15.35 -17.42 7.11
C ALA A 109 13.91 -17.26 7.61
N ALA A 110 13.68 -17.39 8.91
CA ALA A 110 12.36 -17.18 9.51
C ALA A 110 11.86 -15.73 9.35
N TYR A 111 12.76 -14.74 9.34
CA TYR A 111 12.39 -13.35 9.00
C TYR A 111 11.86 -13.25 7.56
N LEU A 112 12.58 -13.84 6.61
CA LEU A 112 12.20 -13.84 5.19
C LEU A 112 10.90 -14.61 4.93
N ASP A 113 10.66 -15.72 5.67
CA ASP A 113 9.38 -16.45 5.60
C ASP A 113 8.19 -15.60 6.07
N ARG A 114 8.38 -14.81 7.13
CA ARG A 114 7.33 -13.89 7.61
C ARG A 114 7.03 -12.80 6.57
N GLU A 115 8.07 -12.30 5.91
CA GLU A 115 7.89 -11.33 4.83
C GLU A 115 7.15 -11.96 3.63
N ALA A 116 7.51 -13.19 3.23
CA ALA A 116 6.81 -13.91 2.19
C ALA A 116 5.33 -14.15 2.53
N GLU A 117 5.05 -14.52 3.78
CA GLU A 117 3.66 -14.71 4.27
C GLU A 117 2.86 -13.42 4.25
N PHE A 118 3.46 -12.30 4.64
CA PHE A 118 2.83 -10.98 4.53
C PHE A 118 2.47 -10.66 3.08
N GLN A 119 3.40 -10.88 2.15
CA GLN A 119 3.17 -10.63 0.73
C GLN A 119 2.12 -11.59 0.13
N ARG A 120 2.05 -12.86 0.56
CA ARG A 120 0.99 -13.80 0.14
C ARG A 120 -0.40 -13.31 0.54
N ARG A 121 -0.57 -12.83 1.77
CA ARG A 121 -1.85 -12.29 2.23
C ARG A 121 -2.26 -11.06 1.43
N LEU A 122 -1.33 -10.12 1.25
CA LEU A 122 -1.58 -8.93 0.45
C LEU A 122 -1.95 -9.29 -1.01
N LEU A 123 -1.24 -10.27 -1.59
CA LEU A 123 -1.53 -10.74 -2.95
C LEU A 123 -2.94 -11.33 -3.06
N ALA A 124 -3.37 -12.15 -2.11
CA ALA A 124 -4.71 -12.72 -2.08
C ALA A 124 -5.79 -11.63 -1.99
N ASP A 125 -5.55 -10.55 -1.24
CA ASP A 125 -6.47 -9.42 -1.16
C ASP A 125 -6.55 -8.65 -2.49
N LEU A 126 -5.41 -8.39 -3.13
CA LEU A 126 -5.36 -7.73 -4.44
C LEU A 126 -6.01 -8.59 -5.54
N GLU A 127 -5.80 -9.90 -5.54
CA GLU A 127 -6.43 -10.83 -6.48
C GLU A 127 -7.96 -10.88 -6.31
N ARG A 128 -8.46 -10.79 -5.07
CA ARG A 128 -9.90 -10.68 -4.80
C ARG A 128 -10.48 -9.38 -5.36
N ILE A 129 -9.76 -8.26 -5.22
CA ILE A 129 -10.15 -6.99 -5.83
C ILE A 129 -10.15 -7.11 -7.36
N ALA A 130 -9.12 -7.74 -7.94
CA ALA A 130 -9.00 -7.91 -9.39
C ALA A 130 -10.11 -8.77 -9.99
N ALA A 131 -10.63 -9.75 -9.24
CA ALA A 131 -11.70 -10.62 -9.67
C ALA A 131 -13.09 -9.94 -9.68
N SER A 132 -13.23 -8.79 -9.00
CA SER A 132 -14.49 -8.06 -8.97
C SER A 132 -14.69 -7.29 -10.29
N PRO A 133 -15.86 -7.46 -10.97
CA PRO A 133 -16.15 -6.68 -12.15
C PRO A 133 -16.35 -5.21 -11.79
N GLY A 134 -15.78 -4.31 -12.58
CA GLY A 134 -15.99 -2.87 -12.50
C GLY A 134 -16.65 -2.31 -13.76
N PRO A 135 -17.12 -1.06 -13.75
CA PRO A 135 -17.66 -0.40 -14.94
C PRO A 135 -16.55 -0.22 -15.99
N ASP A 136 -16.90 -0.29 -17.28
CA ASP A 136 -15.94 -0.01 -18.36
C ASP A 136 -15.84 1.50 -18.62
N ASP A 137 -15.20 2.22 -17.71
CA ASP A 137 -14.94 3.65 -17.82
C ASP A 137 -13.45 3.99 -17.68
N ALA A 138 -13.09 5.24 -17.95
CA ALA A 138 -11.71 5.70 -17.87
C ALA A 138 -11.13 5.63 -16.46
N ARG A 139 -11.97 5.80 -15.44
CA ARG A 139 -11.59 5.72 -14.03
C ARG A 139 -11.25 4.28 -13.66
N GLU A 140 -12.12 3.33 -13.99
CA GLU A 140 -11.88 1.91 -13.71
C GLU A 140 -10.62 1.42 -14.44
N ARG A 141 -10.42 1.83 -15.69
CA ARG A 141 -9.17 1.51 -16.42
C ARG A 141 -7.93 2.01 -15.68
N SER A 142 -7.97 3.23 -15.11
CA SER A 142 -6.85 3.77 -14.31
C SER A 142 -6.63 2.98 -13.02
N TYR A 143 -7.72 2.57 -12.34
CA TYR A 143 -7.62 1.71 -11.15
C TYR A 143 -7.04 0.34 -11.47
N ARG A 144 -7.41 -0.26 -12.61
CA ARG A 144 -6.85 -1.52 -13.08
C ARG A 144 -5.36 -1.44 -13.37
N LEU A 145 -4.87 -0.33 -13.93
CA LEU A 145 -3.43 -0.11 -14.11
C LEU A 145 -2.69 -0.08 -12.75
N ALA A 146 -3.23 0.64 -11.78
CA ALA A 146 -2.64 0.69 -10.45
C ALA A 146 -2.68 -0.67 -9.73
N LEU A 147 -3.79 -1.40 -9.86
CA LEU A 147 -3.95 -2.75 -9.30
C LEU A 147 -2.98 -3.75 -9.94
N ASP A 148 -2.82 -3.73 -11.27
CA ASP A 148 -1.84 -4.57 -11.98
C ASP A 148 -0.41 -4.32 -11.49
N PHE A 149 -0.05 -3.04 -11.28
CA PHE A 149 1.22 -2.70 -10.68
C PHE A 149 1.37 -3.32 -9.28
N GLY A 150 0.36 -3.17 -8.41
CA GLY A 150 0.35 -3.75 -7.07
C GLY A 150 0.52 -5.27 -7.09
N LEU A 151 -0.22 -5.97 -7.95
CA LEU A 151 -0.13 -7.42 -8.13
C LEU A 151 1.28 -7.87 -8.53
N ARG A 152 1.89 -7.18 -9.51
CA ARG A 152 3.26 -7.52 -9.99
C ARG A 152 4.30 -7.30 -8.91
N VAL A 153 4.28 -6.15 -8.24
CA VAL A 153 5.25 -5.84 -7.18
C VAL A 153 5.11 -6.83 -6.02
N THR A 154 3.89 -7.13 -5.59
CA THR A 154 3.64 -8.04 -4.48
C THR A 154 4.07 -9.47 -4.80
N ARG A 155 3.82 -9.96 -6.03
CA ARG A 155 4.34 -11.27 -6.50
C ARG A 155 5.85 -11.31 -6.48
N THR A 156 6.50 -10.31 -7.05
CA THR A 156 7.96 -10.23 -7.08
C THR A 156 8.56 -10.24 -5.67
N ARG A 157 7.97 -9.48 -4.73
CA ARG A 157 8.43 -9.45 -3.34
C ARG A 157 8.25 -10.79 -2.63
N ARG A 158 7.12 -11.45 -2.83
CA ARG A 158 6.86 -12.79 -2.29
C ARG A 158 7.91 -13.79 -2.80
N ASP A 159 8.06 -13.88 -4.12
CA ASP A 159 8.97 -14.84 -4.76
C ASP A 159 10.42 -14.60 -4.31
N TRP A 160 10.83 -13.33 -4.27
CA TRP A 160 12.14 -12.94 -3.77
C TRP A 160 12.36 -13.36 -2.30
N ALA A 161 11.38 -13.14 -1.42
CA ALA A 161 11.49 -13.51 -0.02
C ALA A 161 11.57 -15.03 0.19
N GLU A 162 10.76 -15.79 -0.55
CA GLU A 162 10.80 -17.27 -0.55
C GLU A 162 12.13 -17.80 -1.06
N ASP A 163 12.63 -17.27 -2.17
CA ASP A 163 13.92 -17.66 -2.76
C ASP A 163 15.08 -17.33 -1.81
N SER A 164 15.04 -16.13 -1.21
CA SER A 164 16.04 -15.68 -0.25
C SER A 164 16.07 -16.54 1.00
N ALA A 165 14.91 -16.92 1.54
CA ALA A 165 14.82 -17.82 2.70
C ALA A 165 15.42 -19.19 2.40
N ARG A 166 15.17 -19.74 1.21
CA ARG A 166 15.78 -21.00 0.75
C ARG A 166 17.30 -20.87 0.61
N ALA A 167 17.78 -19.77 0.03
CA ALA A 167 19.20 -19.52 -0.14
C ALA A 167 19.93 -19.41 1.21
N VAL A 168 19.35 -18.70 2.18
CA VAL A 168 19.91 -18.58 3.54
C VAL A 168 20.05 -19.95 4.19
N ARG A 169 19.00 -20.79 4.13
CA ARG A 169 19.05 -22.15 4.70
C ARG A 169 20.09 -23.04 4.03
N ALA A 170 20.23 -22.94 2.71
CA ALA A 170 21.20 -23.74 1.96
C ALA A 170 22.67 -23.39 2.30
N HIS A 171 22.92 -22.17 2.79
CA HIS A 171 24.26 -21.71 3.19
C HIS A 171 24.51 -21.83 4.71
N SER A 172 23.58 -22.41 5.46
CA SER A 172 23.80 -22.72 6.89
C SER A 172 24.94 -23.75 7.00
N PRO A 173 26.00 -23.49 7.77
CA PRO A 173 27.02 -24.49 8.03
C PRO A 173 26.38 -25.70 8.70
N GLU A 174 26.63 -26.90 8.13
CA GLU A 174 26.16 -28.16 8.69
C GLU A 174 26.59 -28.23 10.18
N ALA A 175 25.64 -28.45 11.08
CA ALA A 175 25.94 -28.54 12.51
C ALA A 175 27.09 -29.55 12.71
N PRO A 176 28.15 -29.23 13.50
CA PRO A 176 29.29 -30.12 13.67
C PRO A 176 28.79 -31.47 14.19
N GLN A 177 28.97 -32.51 13.39
CA GLN A 177 28.60 -33.88 13.82
C GLN A 177 29.26 -34.18 15.15
N PRO A 178 28.55 -34.74 16.16
CA PRO A 178 29.13 -35.09 17.44
C PRO A 178 30.28 -36.07 17.20
N ARG A 179 31.49 -35.68 17.59
CA ARG A 179 32.67 -36.54 17.50
C ARG A 179 32.35 -37.88 18.13
N ARG A 180 32.25 -38.93 17.33
CA ARG A 180 32.18 -40.30 17.83
C ARG A 180 33.43 -40.54 18.71
N ASN A 181 33.26 -40.55 20.02
CA ASN A 181 34.28 -40.99 20.93
C ASN A 181 34.63 -42.42 20.57
N ARG A 182 35.77 -42.59 19.92
CA ARG A 182 36.41 -43.88 19.83
C ARG A 182 36.98 -44.15 21.24
N ARG A 183 36.26 -44.91 22.06
CA ARG A 183 36.84 -45.54 23.21
C ARG A 183 37.80 -46.62 22.70
N ALA A 184 39.07 -46.47 22.96
CA ALA A 184 40.08 -47.51 22.95
C ALA A 184 40.01 -48.29 24.28
#